data_b7bb8e1f91fa44abfa3cd353d5887ccc
#
_entry.id   b7bb8e1f91fa44abfa3cd353d5887ccc
#
_cell.length_a   1.000
_cell.length_b   1.000
_cell.length_c   1.000
_cell.angle_alpha   90.00
_cell.angle_beta   90.00
_cell.angle_gamma   90.00
#
_symmetry.space_group_name_H-M   'P 1'
#
loop_
_entity.id
_entity.type
_entity.pdbx_description
1 polymer ?
#
loop_
_entity_poly.entity_id
_entity_poly.type
_entity_poly.pdbx_seq_one_letter_code
_entity_poly.pdbx_strand_id
1 'polypeptide(L)'
;MKLYQTLIAVALLFFSCRTPEATDQLHQLMNDYHQQALKLYPLNATYQGDNRYNDYLPNSLSDEFMAKEKKFYSTTLKKLNSIDEGSLNETDLLSKKVLAWECDINLKRLGFPTHHLPINQMWTLQLTIGQLAGGSSAQPFTSVEDYENWLKRVDDYLI
;
A
#
# COMPACT_ATOMS: atom_id res chain seq x y z
N MET A 1 41.10 27.57 26.87
CA MET A 1 39.66 27.34 27.17
C MET A 1 38.75 27.37 25.94
N LYS A 2 38.88 28.37 25.05
CA LYS A 2 37.98 28.45 23.84
C LYS A 2 38.17 27.30 22.83
N LEU A 3 39.37 26.75 22.69
CA LEU A 3 39.64 25.62 21.76
C LEU A 3 38.99 24.28 22.20
N TYR A 4 38.92 24.01 23.50
CA TYR A 4 38.24 22.85 24.05
C TYR A 4 36.72 22.93 23.92
N GLN A 5 36.14 24.11 24.01
CA GLN A 5 34.70 24.36 23.83
C GLN A 5 34.26 24.12 22.37
N THR A 6 35.10 24.53 21.41
CA THR A 6 34.84 24.26 19.98
C THR A 6 34.99 22.78 19.62
N LEU A 7 35.94 22.08 20.18
CA LEU A 7 36.11 20.62 19.98
C LEU A 7 34.92 19.79 20.54
N ILE A 8 34.40 20.17 21.70
CA ILE A 8 33.20 19.52 22.29
C ILE A 8 31.94 19.81 21.45
N ALA A 9 31.79 21.03 20.93
CA ALA A 9 30.63 21.36 20.08
C ALA A 9 30.66 20.62 18.73
N VAL A 10 31.83 20.40 18.13
CA VAL A 10 32.01 19.61 16.91
C VAL A 10 31.77 18.12 17.17
N ALA A 11 32.21 17.58 18.31
CA ALA A 11 31.96 16.17 18.68
C ALA A 11 30.48 15.88 18.89
N LEU A 12 29.68 16.84 19.38
CA LEU A 12 28.23 16.69 19.55
C LEU A 12 27.46 16.66 18.23
N LEU A 13 27.99 17.26 17.15
CA LEU A 13 27.37 17.25 15.82
C LEU A 13 27.48 15.88 15.11
N PHE A 14 28.47 15.04 15.48
CA PHE A 14 28.62 13.70 14.91
C PHE A 14 27.72 12.63 15.54
N PHE A 15 27.07 12.91 16.68
CA PHE A 15 26.19 11.95 17.35
C PHE A 15 24.72 12.00 16.89
N SER A 16 24.37 12.87 15.95
CA SER A 16 22.95 13.10 15.56
C SER A 16 22.45 12.22 14.41
N CYS A 17 23.28 11.34 13.84
CA CYS A 17 22.83 10.43 12.79
C CYS A 17 22.62 9.04 13.38
N ARG A 18 21.53 8.87 14.15
CA ARG A 18 21.10 7.55 14.59
C ARG A 18 20.50 6.83 13.36
N THR A 19 21.13 5.76 12.92
CA THR A 19 20.47 4.84 11.98
C THR A 19 19.18 4.34 12.64
N PRO A 20 18.02 4.42 11.96
CA PRO A 20 16.77 3.91 12.51
C PRO A 20 16.96 2.47 12.97
N GLU A 21 16.46 2.13 14.15
CA GLU A 21 16.46 0.76 14.65
C GLU A 21 15.69 -0.15 13.68
N ALA A 22 16.03 -1.43 13.60
CA ALA A 22 15.40 -2.37 12.68
C ALA A 22 13.87 -2.42 12.85
N THR A 23 13.39 -2.33 14.08
CA THR A 23 11.96 -2.20 14.42
C THR A 23 11.33 -0.96 13.79
N ASP A 24 11.97 0.22 13.91
CA ASP A 24 11.47 1.46 13.32
C ASP A 24 11.43 1.38 11.80
N GLN A 25 12.46 0.79 11.19
CA GLN A 25 12.51 0.57 9.73
C GLN A 25 11.37 -0.35 9.27
N LEU A 26 11.09 -1.43 10.01
CA LEU A 26 10.00 -2.34 9.71
C LEU A 26 8.63 -1.65 9.83
N HIS A 27 8.39 -0.96 10.93
CA HIS A 27 7.12 -0.27 11.17
C HIS A 27 6.87 0.84 10.13
N GLN A 28 7.90 1.61 9.77
CA GLN A 28 7.83 2.59 8.70
C GLN A 28 7.49 1.91 7.35
N LEU A 29 8.19 0.82 7.02
CA LEU A 29 7.94 0.08 5.79
C LEU A 29 6.52 -0.50 5.73
N MET A 30 6.01 -1.04 6.83
CA MET A 30 4.63 -1.57 6.93
C MET A 30 3.60 -0.46 6.75
N ASN A 31 3.82 0.72 7.35
CA ASN A 31 2.96 1.87 7.15
C ASN A 31 2.99 2.35 5.69
N ASP A 32 4.18 2.48 5.10
CA ASP A 32 4.34 2.88 3.69
C ASP A 32 3.67 1.87 2.74
N TYR A 33 3.81 0.56 3.03
CA TYR A 33 3.13 -0.50 2.30
C TYR A 33 1.62 -0.32 2.36
N HIS A 34 1.06 -0.13 3.57
CA HIS A 34 -0.38 0.07 3.76
C HIS A 34 -0.88 1.29 2.97
N GLN A 35 -0.23 2.45 3.10
CA GLN A 35 -0.64 3.67 2.39
C GLN A 35 -0.55 3.52 0.86
N GLN A 36 0.48 2.84 0.35
CA GLN A 36 0.60 2.58 -1.08
C GLN A 36 -0.42 1.54 -1.57
N ALA A 37 -0.73 0.52 -0.77
CA ALA A 37 -1.75 -0.48 -1.08
C ALA A 37 -3.15 0.16 -1.18
N LEU A 38 -3.52 1.08 -0.27
CA LEU A 38 -4.79 1.80 -0.33
C LEU A 38 -4.94 2.61 -1.64
N LYS A 39 -3.84 3.23 -2.09
CA LYS A 39 -3.81 3.97 -3.35
C LYS A 39 -3.87 3.05 -4.58
N LEU A 40 -3.19 1.90 -4.50
CA LEU A 40 -3.14 0.93 -5.59
C LEU A 40 -4.48 0.19 -5.74
N TYR A 41 -5.17 -0.05 -4.61
CA TYR A 41 -6.45 -0.76 -4.53
C TYR A 41 -7.52 0.12 -3.87
N PRO A 42 -8.03 1.16 -4.56
CA PRO A 42 -8.93 2.16 -3.96
C PRO A 42 -10.26 1.59 -3.47
N LEU A 43 -10.75 0.48 -4.03
CA LEU A 43 -11.93 -0.20 -3.50
C LEU A 43 -11.68 -0.78 -2.11
N ASN A 44 -10.47 -1.29 -1.84
CA ASN A 44 -10.10 -1.75 -0.49
C ASN A 44 -10.05 -0.58 0.50
N ALA A 45 -9.58 0.60 0.07
CA ALA A 45 -9.63 1.81 0.88
C ALA A 45 -11.07 2.17 1.25
N THR A 46 -11.98 2.19 0.27
CA THR A 46 -13.41 2.45 0.48
C THR A 46 -14.02 1.47 1.49
N TYR A 47 -13.74 0.16 1.35
CA TYR A 47 -14.24 -0.87 2.30
C TYR A 47 -13.67 -0.73 3.71
N GLN A 48 -12.50 -0.12 3.86
CA GLN A 48 -11.90 0.21 5.17
C GLN A 48 -12.38 1.55 5.73
N GLY A 49 -13.26 2.27 5.03
CA GLY A 49 -13.76 3.59 5.42
C GLY A 49 -12.79 4.74 5.09
N ASP A 50 -11.77 4.49 4.28
CA ASP A 50 -10.85 5.52 3.80
C ASP A 50 -11.35 6.10 2.48
N ASN A 51 -11.96 7.28 2.55
CA ASN A 51 -12.62 7.94 1.43
C ASN A 51 -11.68 8.71 0.50
N ARG A 52 -10.37 8.74 0.77
CA ARG A 52 -9.39 9.54 0.01
C ARG A 52 -9.29 9.17 -1.48
N TYR A 53 -9.74 7.98 -1.85
CA TYR A 53 -9.63 7.45 -3.20
C TYR A 53 -10.99 7.05 -3.79
N ASN A 54 -12.09 7.62 -3.28
CA ASN A 54 -13.44 7.30 -3.75
C ASN A 54 -13.75 7.85 -5.15
N ASP A 55 -12.88 8.72 -5.67
CA ASP A 55 -12.97 9.31 -7.02
C ASP A 55 -12.13 8.59 -8.07
N TYR A 56 -11.54 7.42 -7.73
CA TYR A 56 -10.56 6.75 -8.59
C TYR A 56 -10.80 5.25 -8.68
N LEU A 57 -10.60 4.69 -9.88
CA LEU A 57 -10.60 3.25 -10.14
C LEU A 57 -9.57 2.91 -11.24
N PRO A 58 -8.44 2.30 -10.90
CA PRO A 58 -7.45 1.94 -11.91
C PRO A 58 -7.94 0.78 -12.78
N ASN A 59 -7.56 0.77 -14.06
CA ASN A 59 -7.77 -0.39 -14.92
C ASN A 59 -6.82 -1.52 -14.50
N SER A 60 -7.31 -2.41 -13.63
CA SER A 60 -6.54 -3.51 -13.06
C SER A 60 -6.20 -4.62 -14.08
N LEU A 61 -6.74 -4.56 -15.28
CA LEU A 61 -6.46 -5.51 -16.37
C LEU A 61 -5.36 -5.03 -17.31
N SER A 62 -4.90 -3.78 -17.15
CA SER A 62 -3.87 -3.21 -18.03
C SER A 62 -2.47 -3.71 -17.67
N ASP A 63 -1.61 -3.84 -18.68
CA ASP A 63 -0.19 -4.15 -18.50
C ASP A 63 0.52 -3.12 -17.60
N GLU A 64 0.12 -1.85 -17.71
CA GLU A 64 0.65 -0.77 -16.87
C GLU A 64 0.34 -1.00 -15.40
N PHE A 65 -0.88 -1.39 -15.09
CA PHE A 65 -1.28 -1.68 -13.70
C PHE A 65 -0.52 -2.90 -13.16
N MET A 66 -0.44 -3.98 -13.93
CA MET A 66 0.33 -5.18 -13.56
C MET A 66 1.81 -4.86 -13.32
N ALA A 67 2.40 -3.98 -14.13
CA ALA A 67 3.78 -3.51 -13.89
C ALA A 67 3.92 -2.70 -12.60
N LYS A 68 2.93 -1.86 -12.25
CA LYS A 68 2.87 -1.14 -10.98
C LYS A 68 2.75 -2.10 -9.79
N GLU A 69 1.88 -3.10 -9.85
CA GLU A 69 1.76 -4.14 -8.83
C GLU A 69 3.09 -4.88 -8.63
N LYS A 70 3.69 -5.34 -9.73
CA LYS A 70 4.99 -6.05 -9.69
C LYS A 70 6.07 -5.21 -9.04
N LYS A 71 6.16 -3.92 -9.39
CA LYS A 71 7.11 -2.98 -8.79
C LYS A 71 6.82 -2.77 -7.30
N PHE A 72 5.56 -2.63 -6.92
CA PHE A 72 5.13 -2.46 -5.54
C PHE A 72 5.58 -3.62 -4.66
N TYR A 73 5.21 -4.85 -5.01
CA TYR A 73 5.56 -6.04 -4.22
C TYR A 73 7.06 -6.33 -4.24
N SER A 74 7.73 -6.23 -5.40
CA SER A 74 9.17 -6.50 -5.48
C SER A 74 10.01 -5.49 -4.70
N THR A 75 9.62 -4.21 -4.71
CA THR A 75 10.30 -3.16 -3.94
C THR A 75 10.12 -3.37 -2.44
N THR A 76 8.91 -3.70 -2.01
CA THR A 76 8.61 -4.00 -0.60
C THR A 76 9.40 -5.21 -0.13
N LEU A 77 9.40 -6.31 -0.89
CA LEU A 77 10.13 -7.53 -0.56
C LEU A 77 11.65 -7.27 -0.47
N LYS A 78 12.19 -6.48 -1.39
CA LYS A 78 13.61 -6.08 -1.33
C LYS A 78 13.94 -5.30 -0.06
N LYS A 79 13.09 -4.35 0.34
CA LYS A 79 13.28 -3.57 1.57
C LYS A 79 13.15 -4.47 2.81
N LEU A 80 12.17 -5.38 2.87
CA LEU A 80 12.01 -6.34 3.95
C LEU A 80 13.27 -7.20 4.14
N ASN A 81 13.82 -7.69 3.04
CA ASN A 81 15.03 -8.53 3.07
C ASN A 81 16.29 -7.78 3.54
N SER A 82 16.30 -6.44 3.51
CA SER A 82 17.42 -5.64 4.04
C SER A 82 17.32 -5.35 5.55
N ILE A 83 16.20 -5.65 6.20
CA ILE A 83 16.02 -5.46 7.65
C ILE A 83 16.61 -6.65 8.39
N ASP A 84 17.51 -6.37 9.35
CA ASP A 84 18.15 -7.41 10.19
C ASP A 84 17.13 -8.10 11.09
N GLU A 85 16.98 -9.42 10.94
CA GLU A 85 16.06 -10.24 11.72
C GLU A 85 16.52 -10.44 13.17
N GLY A 86 17.85 -10.45 13.39
CA GLY A 86 18.40 -10.65 14.71
C GLY A 86 18.13 -9.52 15.69
N SER A 87 17.74 -8.35 15.16
CA SER A 87 17.42 -7.15 15.96
C SER A 87 15.92 -6.97 16.20
N LEU A 88 15.06 -7.87 15.66
CA LEU A 88 13.60 -7.80 15.81
C LEU A 88 13.13 -8.67 16.98
N ASN A 89 12.09 -8.21 17.68
CA ASN A 89 11.36 -9.06 18.61
C ASN A 89 10.50 -10.10 17.85
N GLU A 90 9.94 -11.09 18.55
CA GLU A 90 9.18 -12.19 17.94
C GLU A 90 7.95 -11.70 17.14
N THR A 91 7.23 -10.68 17.63
CA THR A 91 6.05 -10.13 16.97
C THR A 91 6.42 -9.41 15.67
N ASP A 92 7.48 -8.61 15.70
CA ASP A 92 7.97 -7.89 14.53
C ASP A 92 8.56 -8.85 13.50
N LEU A 93 9.29 -9.87 13.95
CA LEU A 93 9.80 -10.92 13.08
C LEU A 93 8.65 -11.68 12.37
N LEU A 94 7.59 -12.02 13.11
CA LEU A 94 6.40 -12.63 12.51
C LEU A 94 5.74 -11.70 11.49
N SER A 95 5.56 -10.43 11.84
CA SER A 95 4.96 -9.42 10.94
C SER A 95 5.79 -9.25 9.65
N LYS A 96 7.12 -9.19 9.76
CA LYS A 96 8.04 -9.17 8.62
C LYS A 96 7.85 -10.40 7.73
N LYS A 97 7.79 -11.61 8.31
CA LYS A 97 7.62 -12.86 7.56
C LYS A 97 6.27 -12.94 6.85
N VAL A 98 5.19 -12.50 7.51
CA VAL A 98 3.85 -12.46 6.90
C VAL A 98 3.82 -11.50 5.72
N LEU A 99 4.36 -10.29 5.86
CA LEU A 99 4.40 -9.32 4.78
C LEU A 99 5.31 -9.78 3.61
N ALA A 100 6.43 -10.43 3.92
CA ALA A 100 7.30 -11.01 2.89
C ALA A 100 6.61 -12.13 2.12
N TRP A 101 5.87 -13.01 2.83
CA TRP A 101 5.06 -14.05 2.21
C TRP A 101 3.95 -13.46 1.32
N GLU A 102 3.27 -12.42 1.79
CA GLU A 102 2.24 -11.71 1.01
C GLU A 102 2.82 -11.13 -0.29
N CYS A 103 3.98 -10.48 -0.21
CA CYS A 103 4.66 -9.98 -1.40
C CYS A 103 5.04 -11.10 -2.37
N ASP A 104 5.60 -12.20 -1.87
CA ASP A 104 6.04 -13.34 -2.69
C ASP A 104 4.86 -14.01 -3.40
N ILE A 105 3.75 -14.28 -2.69
CA ILE A 105 2.57 -14.92 -3.28
C ILE A 105 1.92 -14.02 -4.34
N ASN A 106 1.89 -12.70 -4.14
CA ASN A 106 1.36 -11.78 -5.15
C ASN A 106 2.29 -11.68 -6.37
N LEU A 107 3.61 -11.69 -6.20
CA LEU A 107 4.54 -11.76 -7.31
C LEU A 107 4.36 -13.06 -8.13
N LYS A 108 4.13 -14.20 -7.47
CA LYS A 108 3.81 -15.46 -8.14
C LYS A 108 2.47 -15.40 -8.88
N ARG A 109 1.44 -14.80 -8.25
CA ARG A 109 0.12 -14.59 -8.87
C ARG A 109 0.25 -13.80 -10.19
N LEU A 110 1.06 -12.76 -10.22
CA LEU A 110 1.30 -11.96 -11.42
C LEU A 110 2.01 -12.72 -12.57
N GLY A 111 2.55 -13.90 -12.30
CA GLY A 111 3.06 -14.81 -13.33
C GLY A 111 1.98 -15.60 -14.08
N PHE A 112 0.73 -15.58 -13.60
CA PHE A 112 -0.39 -16.26 -14.25
C PHE A 112 -1.24 -15.25 -15.04
N PRO A 113 -1.76 -15.60 -16.21
CA PRO A 113 -2.54 -14.70 -17.07
C PRO A 113 -3.98 -14.56 -16.58
N THR A 114 -4.19 -14.29 -15.29
CA THR A 114 -5.51 -14.17 -14.64
C THR A 114 -6.36 -13.02 -15.20
N HIS A 115 -5.72 -12.01 -15.77
CA HIS A 115 -6.37 -10.88 -16.46
C HIS A 115 -7.15 -11.29 -17.72
N HIS A 116 -6.90 -12.48 -18.27
CA HIS A 116 -7.71 -13.05 -19.36
C HIS A 116 -9.04 -13.65 -18.88
N LEU A 117 -9.26 -13.78 -17.57
CA LEU A 117 -10.48 -14.30 -16.96
C LEU A 117 -11.07 -13.29 -15.96
N PRO A 118 -11.43 -12.07 -16.41
CA PRO A 118 -11.86 -10.98 -15.52
C PRO A 118 -13.24 -11.21 -14.92
N ILE A 119 -14.01 -12.15 -15.47
CA ILE A 119 -15.41 -12.40 -15.09
C ILE A 119 -15.54 -13.81 -14.54
N ASN A 120 -16.13 -13.94 -13.36
CA ASN A 120 -16.59 -15.22 -12.81
C ASN A 120 -17.99 -15.01 -12.18
N GLN A 121 -18.67 -16.10 -11.84
CA GLN A 121 -20.05 -16.04 -11.36
C GLN A 121 -20.21 -15.48 -9.94
N MET A 122 -19.11 -15.32 -9.19
CA MET A 122 -19.19 -14.95 -7.77
C MET A 122 -18.55 -13.58 -7.49
N TRP A 123 -17.44 -13.27 -8.17
CA TRP A 123 -16.62 -12.08 -7.88
C TRP A 123 -16.27 -11.39 -9.19
N THR A 124 -16.97 -10.30 -9.47
CA THR A 124 -16.70 -9.51 -10.67
C THR A 124 -16.79 -8.04 -10.35
N LEU A 125 -16.01 -7.22 -11.04
CA LEU A 125 -15.97 -5.79 -10.82
C LEU A 125 -17.33 -5.13 -11.05
N GLN A 126 -18.10 -5.57 -12.09
CA GLN A 126 -19.41 -5.04 -12.35
C GLN A 126 -20.41 -5.26 -11.21
N LEU A 127 -20.34 -6.40 -10.53
CA LEU A 127 -21.18 -6.66 -9.35
C LEU A 127 -20.77 -5.76 -8.18
N THR A 128 -19.46 -5.59 -7.97
CA THR A 128 -18.91 -4.71 -6.94
C THR A 128 -19.34 -3.27 -7.15
N ILE A 129 -19.21 -2.75 -8.38
CA ILE A 129 -19.65 -1.39 -8.73
C ILE A 129 -21.15 -1.25 -8.53
N GLY A 130 -21.97 -2.22 -8.97
CA GLY A 130 -23.43 -2.20 -8.75
C GLY A 130 -23.80 -2.20 -7.25
N GLN A 131 -23.11 -2.96 -6.42
CA GLN A 131 -23.33 -2.98 -4.96
C GLN A 131 -22.95 -1.64 -4.30
N LEU A 132 -21.82 -1.06 -4.70
CA LEU A 132 -21.37 0.24 -4.19
C LEU A 132 -22.34 1.35 -4.57
N ALA A 133 -22.91 1.32 -5.79
CA ALA A 133 -23.91 2.29 -6.28
C ALA A 133 -25.23 2.29 -5.49
N GLY A 134 -25.53 1.19 -4.78
CA GLY A 134 -26.80 1.01 -4.08
C GLY A 134 -27.02 1.93 -2.86
N GLY A 135 -26.03 2.71 -2.44
CA GLY A 135 -26.11 3.67 -1.33
C GLY A 135 -26.21 3.06 0.07
N SER A 136 -26.23 1.73 0.18
CA SER A 136 -26.28 1.00 1.46
C SER A 136 -24.97 0.22 1.74
N SER A 137 -23.92 0.52 0.99
CA SER A 137 -22.62 -0.13 1.03
C SER A 137 -21.55 0.81 1.59
N ALA A 138 -20.27 0.44 1.43
CA ALA A 138 -19.13 1.21 1.92
C ALA A 138 -18.91 2.56 1.19
N GLN A 139 -19.45 2.72 -0.04
CA GLN A 139 -19.37 3.98 -0.77
C GLN A 139 -20.33 5.00 -0.13
N PRO A 140 -19.85 6.16 0.39
CA PRO A 140 -20.73 7.18 0.92
C PRO A 140 -21.47 7.93 -0.18
N PHE A 141 -22.70 8.40 0.12
CA PHE A 141 -23.53 9.28 -0.69
C PHE A 141 -24.25 10.30 0.20
N THR A 142 -23.47 10.93 1.11
CA THR A 142 -24.00 11.86 2.12
C THR A 142 -23.82 13.33 1.73
N SER A 143 -22.95 13.60 0.76
CA SER A 143 -22.64 14.95 0.28
C SER A 143 -22.60 15.00 -1.23
N VAL A 144 -22.68 16.22 -1.82
CA VAL A 144 -22.51 16.43 -3.26
C VAL A 144 -21.14 15.90 -3.74
N GLU A 145 -20.10 16.11 -2.94
CA GLU A 145 -18.75 15.62 -3.24
C GLU A 145 -18.72 14.09 -3.36
N ASP A 146 -19.46 13.35 -2.52
CA ASP A 146 -19.53 11.88 -2.60
C ASP A 146 -20.11 11.45 -3.96
N TYR A 147 -21.16 12.12 -4.46
CA TYR A 147 -21.73 11.83 -5.78
C TYR A 147 -20.76 12.19 -6.93
N GLU A 148 -20.08 13.32 -6.83
CA GLU A 148 -19.07 13.72 -7.83
C GLU A 148 -17.90 12.73 -7.89
N ASN A 149 -17.40 12.28 -6.73
CA ASN A 149 -16.37 11.26 -6.63
C ASN A 149 -16.84 9.93 -7.20
N TRP A 150 -18.08 9.53 -6.90
CA TRP A 150 -18.66 8.33 -7.48
C TRP A 150 -18.75 8.40 -8.99
N LEU A 151 -19.20 9.51 -9.58
CA LEU A 151 -19.26 9.69 -11.02
C LEU A 151 -17.89 9.54 -11.69
N LYS A 152 -16.84 10.16 -11.14
CA LYS A 152 -15.46 9.99 -11.63
C LYS A 152 -15.01 8.51 -11.59
N ARG A 153 -15.31 7.81 -10.49
CA ARG A 153 -15.01 6.38 -10.35
C ARG A 153 -15.74 5.53 -11.40
N VAL A 154 -16.98 5.86 -11.72
CA VAL A 154 -17.74 5.17 -12.76
C VAL A 154 -17.18 5.47 -14.14
N ASP A 155 -16.76 6.71 -14.41
CA ASP A 155 -16.09 7.07 -15.67
C ASP A 155 -14.80 6.22 -15.85
N ASP A 156 -13.97 6.09 -14.81
CA ASP A 156 -12.78 5.22 -14.83
C ASP A 156 -13.13 3.74 -15.07
N TYR A 157 -14.29 3.28 -14.61
CA TYR A 157 -14.77 1.90 -14.85
C TYR A 157 -15.18 1.65 -16.30
N LEU A 158 -15.66 2.68 -17.02
CA LEU A 158 -16.20 2.57 -18.39
C LEU A 158 -15.13 2.67 -19.49
N ILE A 159 -13.90 3.05 -19.15
CA ILE A 159 -12.75 3.18 -20.05
C ILE A 159 -11.92 1.90 -20.06
#